data_40cfff9a214a891d9391443b080d2ae9
#
_entry.id   40cfff9a214a891d9391443b080d2ae9
#
_cell.length_a   1.000
_cell.length_b   1.000
_cell.length_c   1.000
_cell.angle_alpha   90.00
_cell.angle_beta   90.00
_cell.angle_gamma   90.00
#
_symmetry.space_group_name_H-M   'P 1'
#
loop_
_entity.id
_entity.type
_entity.pdbx_description
1 polymer ?
#
loop_
_entity_poly.entity_id
_entity_poly.type
_entity_poly.pdbx_seq_one_letter_code
_entity_poly.pdbx_strand_id
1 'polypeptide(L)'
;MKKTCLLWLFVAAAFIANGQGKTLYTVNTVKPKAGQKSAFESAWKTHLVKFHNTSDKRNVYEIMSGPWVGYYQIVEGPISYADMDAEKPMAKEHSMDLDKNYFPMLEDKKMNGTYRWDDTASYNPKVVADKFLVTVTHIKWNVMNETIRESRRGSLINAKINPTSRFSSNVYTQLWSGSDPVRVQVRNLKDGFKELETDYYGPNTMAPDAFKNAYIKDYGQDAWDARQKIMDNNANVESREAYIMRLRKDLSSK
;
A
#
# COMPACT_ATOMS: atom_id res chain seq x y z
N MET A 1 -32.02 -37.47 13.73
CA MET A 1 -31.45 -36.18 14.20
C MET A 1 -29.96 -35.94 13.87
N LYS A 2 -29.22 -36.85 13.17
CA LYS A 2 -27.78 -36.68 12.87
C LYS A 2 -27.44 -36.04 11.51
N LYS A 3 -28.42 -35.90 10.62
CA LYS A 3 -28.20 -35.31 9.26
C LYS A 3 -28.32 -33.78 9.18
N THR A 4 -28.98 -33.15 10.13
CA THR A 4 -29.17 -31.70 10.14
C THR A 4 -27.96 -30.91 10.67
N CYS A 5 -27.15 -31.49 11.55
CA CYS A 5 -25.93 -30.84 12.05
C CYS A 5 -24.83 -30.66 10.98
N LEU A 6 -24.75 -31.58 10.00
CA LEU A 6 -23.73 -31.51 8.96
C LEU A 6 -24.01 -30.37 7.96
N LEU A 7 -25.30 -30.09 7.70
CA LEU A 7 -25.69 -29.01 6.79
C LEU A 7 -25.36 -27.60 7.36
N TRP A 8 -25.50 -27.42 8.67
CA TRP A 8 -25.15 -26.17 9.32
C TRP A 8 -23.64 -25.91 9.37
N LEU A 9 -22.82 -26.95 9.46
CA LEU A 9 -21.36 -26.84 9.40
C LEU A 9 -20.89 -26.39 8.00
N PHE A 10 -21.51 -26.86 6.93
CA PHE A 10 -21.19 -26.43 5.56
C PHE A 10 -21.63 -24.99 5.29
N VAL A 11 -22.78 -24.57 5.80
CA VAL A 11 -23.25 -23.20 5.68
C VAL A 11 -22.36 -22.22 6.46
N ALA A 12 -21.94 -22.60 7.69
CA ALA A 12 -21.00 -21.78 8.48
C ALA A 12 -19.62 -21.67 7.81
N ALA A 13 -19.10 -22.75 7.20
CA ALA A 13 -17.84 -22.74 6.46
C ALA A 13 -17.91 -21.85 5.19
N ALA A 14 -19.07 -21.83 4.49
CA ALA A 14 -19.28 -20.95 3.35
C ALA A 14 -19.33 -19.46 3.73
N PHE A 15 -19.85 -19.12 4.91
CA PHE A 15 -19.84 -17.74 5.41
C PHE A 15 -18.43 -17.28 5.83
N ILE A 16 -17.59 -18.17 6.35
CA ILE A 16 -16.21 -17.86 6.71
C ILE A 16 -15.34 -17.66 5.44
N ALA A 17 -15.59 -18.42 4.38
CA ALA A 17 -14.88 -18.29 3.10
C ALA A 17 -15.18 -16.95 2.38
N ASN A 18 -16.38 -16.38 2.57
CA ASN A 18 -16.73 -15.08 2.00
C ASN A 18 -16.28 -13.89 2.86
N GLY A 19 -15.71 -14.12 4.04
CA GLY A 19 -15.26 -13.09 4.99
C GLY A 19 -13.82 -12.65 4.86
N GLN A 20 -13.03 -13.16 3.90
CA GLN A 20 -11.71 -12.63 3.63
C GLN A 20 -11.86 -11.29 2.90
N GLY A 21 -11.78 -10.20 3.66
CA GLY A 21 -11.83 -8.85 3.12
C GLY A 21 -10.78 -8.65 2.03
N LYS A 22 -11.11 -7.87 1.01
CA LYS A 22 -10.18 -7.50 -0.07
C LYS A 22 -9.09 -6.62 0.51
N THR A 23 -7.90 -7.17 0.70
CA THR A 23 -6.76 -6.47 1.33
C THR A 23 -5.49 -6.48 0.49
N LEU A 24 -5.53 -7.16 -0.66
CA LEU A 24 -4.36 -7.29 -1.52
C LEU A 24 -4.34 -6.23 -2.61
N TYR A 25 -3.13 -5.80 -2.94
CA TYR A 25 -2.85 -4.86 -4.02
C TYR A 25 -1.69 -5.39 -4.84
N THR A 26 -1.84 -5.46 -6.16
CA THR A 26 -0.72 -5.71 -7.06
C THR A 26 -0.20 -4.40 -7.62
N VAL A 27 1.10 -4.24 -7.66
CA VAL A 27 1.78 -3.02 -8.12
C VAL A 27 2.76 -3.39 -9.21
N ASN A 28 2.61 -2.75 -10.37
CA ASN A 28 3.56 -2.80 -11.48
C ASN A 28 4.19 -1.42 -11.63
N THR A 29 5.52 -1.35 -11.50
CA THR A 29 6.27 -0.11 -11.66
C THR A 29 6.98 -0.14 -13.00
N VAL A 30 6.71 0.84 -13.86
CA VAL A 30 7.18 0.89 -15.24
C VAL A 30 7.74 2.26 -15.58
N LYS A 31 8.73 2.30 -16.47
CA LYS A 31 9.31 3.54 -17.01
C LYS A 31 9.19 3.57 -18.53
N PRO A 32 8.53 4.56 -19.11
CA PRO A 32 8.56 4.77 -20.56
C PRO A 32 9.96 5.12 -21.04
N LYS A 33 10.31 4.67 -22.25
CA LYS A 33 11.53 5.10 -22.95
C LYS A 33 11.56 6.61 -23.11
N ALA A 34 12.76 7.18 -23.20
CA ALA A 34 12.95 8.59 -23.48
C ALA A 34 12.20 9.00 -24.75
N GLY A 35 11.42 10.09 -24.69
CA GLY A 35 10.59 10.56 -25.80
C GLY A 35 9.29 9.77 -26.03
N GLN A 36 9.06 8.64 -25.35
CA GLN A 36 7.88 7.79 -25.56
C GLN A 36 6.75 8.01 -24.54
N LYS A 37 6.90 8.96 -23.60
CA LYS A 37 5.91 9.21 -22.54
C LYS A 37 4.49 9.39 -23.08
N SER A 38 4.31 10.26 -24.08
CA SER A 38 2.99 10.55 -24.65
C SER A 38 2.39 9.35 -25.39
N ALA A 39 3.21 8.61 -26.13
CA ALA A 39 2.79 7.39 -26.82
C ALA A 39 2.39 6.30 -25.82
N PHE A 40 3.18 6.10 -24.75
CA PHE A 40 2.87 5.20 -23.65
C PHE A 40 1.54 5.55 -22.99
N GLU A 41 1.33 6.82 -22.62
CA GLU A 41 0.07 7.25 -21.99
C GLU A 41 -1.14 7.03 -22.90
N SER A 42 -0.99 7.26 -24.19
CA SER A 42 -2.05 7.01 -25.19
C SER A 42 -2.36 5.53 -25.35
N ALA A 43 -1.34 4.70 -25.47
CA ALA A 43 -1.48 3.24 -25.57
C ALA A 43 -2.13 2.67 -24.29
N TRP A 44 -1.69 3.13 -23.12
CA TRP A 44 -2.29 2.73 -21.85
C TRP A 44 -3.77 3.11 -21.75
N LYS A 45 -4.17 4.32 -22.16
CA LYS A 45 -5.58 4.74 -22.19
C LYS A 45 -6.44 3.81 -23.05
N THR A 46 -5.94 3.43 -24.22
CA THR A 46 -6.63 2.50 -25.13
C THR A 46 -6.77 1.12 -24.48
N HIS A 47 -5.68 0.60 -23.91
CA HIS A 47 -5.64 -0.67 -23.18
C HIS A 47 -6.61 -0.68 -21.99
N LEU A 48 -6.61 0.40 -21.20
CA LEU A 48 -7.47 0.55 -20.03
C LEU A 48 -8.96 0.45 -20.38
N VAL A 49 -9.39 1.17 -21.42
CA VAL A 49 -10.79 1.15 -21.88
C VAL A 49 -11.19 -0.23 -22.35
N LYS A 50 -10.29 -0.96 -23.01
CA LYS A 50 -10.58 -2.28 -23.57
C LYS A 50 -10.65 -3.38 -22.49
N PHE A 51 -9.78 -3.33 -21.47
CA PHE A 51 -9.59 -4.46 -20.55
C PHE A 51 -9.90 -4.16 -19.09
N HIS A 52 -9.93 -2.88 -18.67
CA HIS A 52 -9.98 -2.48 -17.26
C HIS A 52 -11.08 -1.49 -16.90
N ASN A 53 -12.18 -1.48 -17.64
CA ASN A 53 -13.28 -0.53 -17.43
C ASN A 53 -14.43 -1.06 -16.56
N THR A 54 -14.38 -2.31 -16.14
CA THR A 54 -15.46 -2.96 -15.38
C THR A 54 -15.01 -3.41 -13.99
N SER A 55 -14.70 -4.68 -13.80
CA SER A 55 -14.35 -5.28 -12.50
C SER A 55 -12.86 -5.21 -12.18
N ASP A 56 -12.02 -5.16 -13.19
CA ASP A 56 -10.56 -5.16 -13.07
C ASP A 56 -10.00 -3.72 -13.15
N LYS A 57 -10.31 -2.93 -12.13
CA LYS A 57 -9.91 -1.51 -12.11
C LYS A 57 -8.45 -1.31 -11.80
N ARG A 58 -7.85 -0.32 -12.47
CA ARG A 58 -6.44 0.09 -12.28
C ARG A 58 -6.37 1.55 -11.86
N ASN A 59 -5.59 1.82 -10.84
CA ASN A 59 -5.15 3.17 -10.51
C ASN A 59 -3.72 3.38 -10.99
N VAL A 60 -3.45 4.51 -11.62
CA VAL A 60 -2.12 4.87 -12.13
C VAL A 60 -1.60 6.07 -11.36
N TYR A 61 -0.39 5.93 -10.84
CA TYR A 61 0.32 6.99 -10.14
C TYR A 61 1.60 7.33 -10.89
N GLU A 62 1.88 8.61 -11.05
CA GLU A 62 3.13 9.12 -11.61
C GLU A 62 4.06 9.53 -10.49
N ILE A 63 5.29 9.01 -10.50
CA ILE A 63 6.31 9.36 -9.50
C ILE A 63 6.96 10.68 -9.91
N MET A 64 6.84 11.68 -9.01
CA MET A 64 7.20 13.07 -9.26
C MET A 64 8.60 13.44 -8.75
N SER A 65 9.09 12.75 -7.73
CA SER A 65 10.41 12.98 -7.17
C SER A 65 10.95 11.73 -6.47
N GLY A 66 12.23 11.76 -6.09
CA GLY A 66 12.93 10.64 -5.47
C GLY A 66 13.62 9.73 -6.49
N PRO A 67 14.11 8.55 -6.06
CA PRO A 67 14.94 7.68 -6.91
C PRO A 67 14.19 7.12 -8.13
N TRP A 68 12.86 7.15 -8.12
CA TRP A 68 11.98 6.58 -9.14
C TRP A 68 11.28 7.64 -10.00
N VAL A 69 11.78 8.87 -10.06
CA VAL A 69 11.18 9.94 -10.87
C VAL A 69 11.05 9.52 -12.34
N GLY A 70 9.87 9.80 -12.94
CA GLY A 70 9.54 9.42 -14.31
C GLY A 70 8.99 8.00 -14.47
N TYR A 71 8.88 7.23 -13.39
CA TYR A 71 8.16 5.96 -13.37
C TYR A 71 6.67 6.17 -13.10
N TYR A 72 5.89 5.18 -13.53
CA TYR A 72 4.48 5.03 -13.20
C TYR A 72 4.28 3.79 -12.35
N GLN A 73 3.42 3.88 -11.35
CA GLN A 73 2.90 2.71 -10.64
C GLN A 73 1.47 2.44 -11.08
N ILE A 74 1.24 1.24 -11.58
CA ILE A 74 -0.08 0.74 -11.98
C ILE A 74 -0.52 -0.24 -10.92
N VAL A 75 -1.58 0.12 -10.21
CA VAL A 75 -2.06 -0.58 -9.01
C VAL A 75 -3.43 -1.18 -9.27
N GLU A 76 -3.54 -2.48 -9.07
CA GLU A 76 -4.80 -3.22 -8.97
C GLU A 76 -5.13 -3.45 -7.51
N GLY A 77 -6.38 -3.27 -7.13
CA GLY A 77 -6.84 -3.57 -5.78
C GLY A 77 -7.85 -2.54 -5.25
N PRO A 78 -8.48 -2.84 -4.11
CA PRO A 78 -8.24 -4.05 -3.30
C PRO A 78 -8.83 -5.32 -3.91
N ILE A 79 -8.07 -6.42 -3.85
CA ILE A 79 -8.47 -7.76 -4.30
C ILE A 79 -8.33 -8.78 -3.16
N SER A 80 -8.97 -9.94 -3.30
CA SER A 80 -8.80 -11.10 -2.41
C SER A 80 -7.88 -12.14 -3.05
N TYR A 81 -7.48 -13.16 -2.29
CA TYR A 81 -6.79 -14.32 -2.86
C TYR A 81 -7.65 -15.06 -3.90
N ALA A 82 -8.96 -15.16 -3.68
CA ALA A 82 -9.88 -15.76 -4.64
C ALA A 82 -9.94 -14.98 -5.96
N ASP A 83 -9.87 -13.63 -5.91
CA ASP A 83 -9.78 -12.81 -7.12
C ASP A 83 -8.47 -13.06 -7.90
N MET A 84 -7.39 -13.45 -7.21
CA MET A 84 -6.11 -13.81 -7.86
C MET A 84 -6.17 -15.17 -8.55
N ASP A 85 -6.95 -16.12 -8.01
CA ASP A 85 -7.11 -17.47 -8.58
C ASP A 85 -8.14 -17.48 -9.73
N ALA A 86 -8.98 -16.44 -9.82
CA ALA A 86 -10.01 -16.38 -10.84
C ALA A 86 -9.42 -16.16 -12.24
N GLU A 87 -9.90 -16.96 -13.20
CA GLU A 87 -9.58 -16.73 -14.61
C GLU A 87 -10.13 -15.37 -15.07
N LYS A 88 -9.25 -14.57 -15.67
CA LYS A 88 -9.66 -13.26 -16.20
C LYS A 88 -10.18 -13.40 -17.62
N PRO A 89 -11.36 -12.82 -17.91
CA PRO A 89 -11.86 -12.76 -19.29
C PRO A 89 -10.80 -12.14 -20.21
N MET A 90 -10.71 -12.64 -21.44
CA MET A 90 -9.79 -12.12 -22.46
C MET A 90 -8.30 -12.13 -22.06
N ALA A 91 -7.86 -13.02 -21.17
CA ALA A 91 -6.47 -13.05 -20.67
C ALA A 91 -5.43 -13.15 -21.82
N LYS A 92 -5.73 -13.90 -22.87
CA LYS A 92 -4.86 -14.05 -24.06
C LYS A 92 -4.79 -12.74 -24.84
N GLU A 93 -5.93 -12.15 -25.18
CA GLU A 93 -6.04 -10.88 -25.93
C GLU A 93 -5.40 -9.73 -25.14
N HIS A 94 -5.59 -9.70 -23.82
CA HIS A 94 -4.97 -8.76 -22.91
C HIS A 94 -3.44 -8.86 -22.96
N SER A 95 -2.89 -10.06 -22.86
CA SER A 95 -1.45 -10.30 -22.93
C SER A 95 -0.88 -9.89 -24.29
N MET A 96 -1.55 -10.28 -25.38
CA MET A 96 -1.13 -9.90 -26.73
C MET A 96 -1.14 -8.38 -26.97
N ASP A 97 -2.11 -7.68 -26.39
CA ASP A 97 -2.18 -6.21 -26.49
C ASP A 97 -1.03 -5.55 -25.74
N LEU A 98 -0.71 -6.03 -24.52
CA LEU A 98 0.45 -5.58 -23.76
C LEU A 98 1.76 -5.80 -24.52
N ASP A 99 1.96 -6.99 -25.08
CA ASP A 99 3.18 -7.36 -25.80
C ASP A 99 3.37 -6.50 -27.07
N LYS A 100 2.29 -6.22 -27.79
CA LYS A 100 2.34 -5.49 -29.06
C LYS A 100 2.39 -3.98 -28.86
N ASN A 101 1.55 -3.44 -27.97
CA ASN A 101 1.24 -2.01 -27.95
C ASN A 101 1.79 -1.28 -26.71
N TYR A 102 2.23 -2.00 -25.68
CA TYR A 102 2.60 -1.40 -24.41
C TYR A 102 4.07 -1.67 -24.05
N PHE A 103 4.48 -2.93 -23.95
CA PHE A 103 5.83 -3.28 -23.53
C PHE A 103 6.96 -2.74 -24.43
N PRO A 104 6.80 -2.59 -25.76
CA PRO A 104 7.83 -2.00 -26.60
C PRO A 104 8.17 -0.55 -26.26
N MET A 105 7.26 0.16 -25.58
CA MET A 105 7.46 1.56 -25.16
C MET A 105 8.18 1.69 -23.82
N LEU A 106 8.40 0.59 -23.10
CA LEU A 106 9.03 0.62 -21.79
C LEU A 106 10.54 0.50 -21.88
N GLU A 107 11.24 1.36 -21.11
CA GLU A 107 12.68 1.25 -20.85
C GLU A 107 12.94 0.19 -19.80
N ASP A 108 12.12 0.18 -18.73
CA ASP A 108 12.31 -0.66 -17.59
C ASP A 108 10.95 -1.09 -16.96
N LYS A 109 10.92 -2.30 -16.46
CA LYS A 109 9.87 -2.83 -15.62
C LYS A 109 10.49 -3.18 -14.28
N LYS A 110 10.21 -2.41 -13.26
CA LYS A 110 10.66 -2.73 -11.91
C LYS A 110 9.47 -3.10 -11.05
N MET A 111 9.76 -4.05 -10.16
CA MET A 111 8.94 -4.36 -9.02
C MET A 111 7.47 -4.69 -9.33
N ASN A 112 7.28 -5.87 -9.86
CA ASN A 112 5.97 -6.50 -9.77
C ASN A 112 5.87 -7.12 -8.38
N GLY A 113 4.97 -6.60 -7.54
CA GLY A 113 4.79 -7.09 -6.19
C GLY A 113 3.33 -7.13 -5.79
N THR A 114 3.00 -8.10 -4.95
CA THR A 114 1.71 -8.14 -4.25
C THR A 114 1.92 -7.67 -2.83
N TYR A 115 1.09 -6.74 -2.41
CA TYR A 115 1.14 -6.09 -1.10
C TYR A 115 -0.15 -6.37 -0.35
N ARG A 116 -0.04 -6.67 0.93
CA ARG A 116 -1.18 -6.76 1.83
C ARG A 116 -1.30 -5.48 2.63
N TRP A 117 -2.44 -4.85 2.55
CA TRP A 117 -2.80 -3.72 3.40
C TRP A 117 -2.99 -4.16 4.85
N ASP A 118 -2.40 -3.41 5.77
CA ASP A 118 -2.53 -3.58 7.21
C ASP A 118 -3.36 -2.40 7.77
N ASP A 119 -4.65 -2.64 7.94
CA ASP A 119 -5.60 -1.64 8.44
C ASP A 119 -5.27 -1.20 9.86
N THR A 120 -4.81 -2.13 10.69
CA THR A 120 -4.47 -1.88 12.11
C THR A 120 -3.18 -1.05 12.26
N ALA A 121 -2.23 -1.20 11.33
CA ALA A 121 -1.01 -0.37 11.29
C ALA A 121 -1.23 0.97 10.57
N SER A 122 -2.34 1.11 9.84
CA SER A 122 -2.72 2.32 9.12
C SER A 122 -3.35 3.34 10.07
N TYR A 123 -3.22 4.63 9.74
CA TYR A 123 -3.78 5.72 10.54
C TYR A 123 -4.64 6.63 9.66
N ASN A 124 -5.89 6.87 10.04
CA ASN A 124 -6.87 7.61 9.23
C ASN A 124 -6.90 7.18 7.75
N PRO A 125 -6.99 5.87 7.43
CA PRO A 125 -6.76 5.36 6.07
C PRO A 125 -7.81 5.80 5.05
N LYS A 126 -8.98 6.30 5.50
CA LYS A 126 -10.11 6.69 4.64
C LYS A 126 -9.97 8.08 4.02
N VAL A 127 -8.89 8.80 4.30
CA VAL A 127 -8.66 10.11 3.70
C VAL A 127 -8.36 9.95 2.21
N VAL A 128 -9.19 10.57 1.38
CA VAL A 128 -9.00 10.60 -0.07
C VAL A 128 -8.00 11.69 -0.43
N ALA A 129 -7.00 11.33 -1.24
CA ALA A 129 -5.99 12.26 -1.73
C ALA A 129 -5.60 11.90 -3.17
N ASP A 130 -5.09 12.89 -3.89
CA ASP A 130 -4.51 12.70 -5.24
C ASP A 130 -2.97 12.76 -5.22
N LYS A 131 -2.38 13.10 -4.08
CA LYS A 131 -0.93 13.24 -3.88
C LYS A 131 -0.50 12.47 -2.65
N PHE A 132 0.68 11.86 -2.72
CA PHE A 132 1.16 10.92 -1.72
C PHE A 132 2.66 11.07 -1.50
N LEU A 133 3.08 10.89 -0.25
CA LEU A 133 4.46 10.59 0.10
C LEU A 133 4.55 9.10 0.42
N VAL A 134 5.38 8.39 -0.31
CA VAL A 134 5.60 6.95 -0.13
C VAL A 134 6.97 6.73 0.51
N THR A 135 7.00 5.91 1.54
CA THR A 135 8.25 5.43 2.17
C THR A 135 8.29 3.91 2.04
N VAL A 136 9.32 3.40 1.39
CA VAL A 136 9.61 1.98 1.26
C VAL A 136 10.73 1.64 2.24
N THR A 137 10.54 0.66 3.08
CA THR A 137 11.52 0.22 4.08
C THR A 137 11.76 -1.28 3.92
N HIS A 138 13.00 -1.65 3.66
CA HIS A 138 13.48 -3.02 3.72
C HIS A 138 13.88 -3.34 5.16
N ILE A 139 13.30 -4.37 5.74
CA ILE A 139 13.43 -4.72 7.15
C ILE A 139 14.08 -6.09 7.24
N LYS A 140 14.99 -6.28 8.20
CA LYS A 140 15.59 -7.59 8.45
C LYS A 140 14.52 -8.62 8.86
N TRP A 141 14.61 -9.83 8.35
CA TRP A 141 13.65 -10.91 8.60
C TRP A 141 13.45 -11.20 10.08
N ASN A 142 14.54 -11.20 10.85
CA ASN A 142 14.52 -11.55 12.27
C ASN A 142 13.74 -10.57 13.17
N VAL A 143 13.39 -9.37 12.66
CA VAL A 143 12.63 -8.35 13.42
C VAL A 143 11.32 -7.95 12.74
N MET A 144 10.94 -8.61 11.65
CA MET A 144 9.77 -8.23 10.86
C MET A 144 8.46 -8.30 11.66
N ASN A 145 8.25 -9.40 12.36
CA ASN A 145 7.01 -9.62 13.13
C ASN A 145 6.88 -8.61 14.27
N GLU A 146 7.97 -8.32 14.96
CA GLU A 146 8.04 -7.31 16.00
C GLU A 146 7.78 -5.92 15.43
N THR A 147 8.38 -5.59 14.30
CA THR A 147 8.16 -4.30 13.62
C THR A 147 6.70 -4.10 13.22
N ILE A 148 6.04 -5.14 12.69
CA ILE A 148 4.61 -5.09 12.35
C ILE A 148 3.79 -4.88 13.63
N ARG A 149 4.04 -5.66 14.68
CA ARG A 149 3.34 -5.54 15.97
C ARG A 149 3.46 -4.14 16.54
N GLU A 150 4.68 -3.59 16.57
CA GLU A 150 4.94 -2.27 17.13
C GLU A 150 4.35 -1.14 16.26
N SER A 151 4.28 -1.32 14.95
CA SER A 151 3.58 -0.39 14.06
C SER A 151 2.08 -0.33 14.35
N ARG A 152 1.45 -1.49 14.57
CA ARG A 152 0.02 -1.59 14.93
C ARG A 152 -0.26 -0.93 16.28
N ARG A 153 0.54 -1.24 17.30
CA ARG A 153 0.44 -0.59 18.62
C ARG A 153 0.60 0.91 18.52
N GLY A 154 1.62 1.37 17.77
CA GLY A 154 1.85 2.79 17.56
C GLY A 154 0.69 3.51 16.87
N SER A 155 0.06 2.89 15.88
CA SER A 155 -1.12 3.45 15.20
C SER A 155 -2.31 3.59 16.16
N LEU A 156 -2.57 2.56 16.99
CA LEU A 156 -3.63 2.59 18.01
C LEU A 156 -3.41 3.70 19.05
N ILE A 157 -2.18 3.83 19.56
CA ILE A 157 -1.84 4.91 20.49
C ILE A 157 -2.01 6.28 19.85
N ASN A 158 -1.52 6.49 18.63
CA ASN A 158 -1.70 7.75 17.92
C ASN A 158 -3.17 8.10 17.73
N ALA A 159 -4.01 7.14 17.35
CA ALA A 159 -5.45 7.36 17.21
C ALA A 159 -6.12 7.77 18.54
N LYS A 160 -5.64 7.22 19.66
CA LYS A 160 -6.15 7.50 21.00
C LYS A 160 -5.77 8.91 21.50
N ILE A 161 -4.51 9.30 21.31
CA ILE A 161 -4.00 10.59 21.84
C ILE A 161 -4.22 11.77 20.88
N ASN A 162 -4.47 11.50 19.60
CA ASN A 162 -4.69 12.55 18.60
C ASN A 162 -5.83 12.19 17.63
N PRO A 163 -7.06 12.03 18.13
CA PRO A 163 -8.21 11.57 17.34
C PRO A 163 -8.63 12.55 16.23
N THR A 164 -8.21 13.83 16.34
CA THR A 164 -8.52 14.88 15.38
C THR A 164 -7.39 15.15 14.39
N SER A 165 -6.33 14.36 14.42
CA SER A 165 -5.21 14.53 13.51
C SER A 165 -5.64 14.45 12.04
N ARG A 166 -5.13 15.39 11.25
CA ARG A 166 -5.29 15.39 9.79
C ARG A 166 -4.32 14.44 9.08
N PHE A 167 -3.32 13.97 9.78
CA PHE A 167 -2.37 13.01 9.25
C PHE A 167 -3.09 11.73 8.85
N SER A 168 -2.75 11.21 7.69
CA SER A 168 -3.32 9.96 7.17
C SER A 168 -2.23 9.14 6.52
N SER A 169 -2.18 7.86 6.86
CA SER A 169 -1.26 6.93 6.21
C SER A 169 -1.85 5.53 6.10
N ASN A 170 -1.52 4.86 5.00
CA ASN A 170 -1.77 3.46 4.79
C ASN A 170 -0.46 2.68 4.88
N VAL A 171 -0.51 1.51 5.47
CA VAL A 171 0.64 0.61 5.63
C VAL A 171 0.39 -0.67 4.87
N TYR A 172 1.40 -1.09 4.10
CA TYR A 172 1.38 -2.31 3.32
C TYR A 172 2.62 -3.13 3.60
N THR A 173 2.48 -4.44 3.51
CA THR A 173 3.60 -5.39 3.56
C THR A 173 3.64 -6.16 2.26
N GLN A 174 4.78 -6.22 1.61
CA GLN A 174 4.97 -7.03 0.41
C GLN A 174 4.89 -8.52 0.76
N LEU A 175 4.13 -9.26 -0.04
CA LEU A 175 4.08 -10.71 0.01
C LEU A 175 5.14 -11.26 -0.94
N TRP A 176 5.78 -12.37 -0.55
CA TRP A 176 6.74 -13.12 -1.41
C TRP A 176 7.88 -12.23 -1.94
N SER A 177 8.46 -11.41 -1.07
CA SER A 177 9.53 -10.46 -1.44
C SER A 177 10.88 -11.10 -1.80
N GLY A 178 11.06 -12.37 -1.58
CA GLY A 178 12.28 -13.11 -1.93
C GLY A 178 13.41 -12.93 -0.93
N SER A 179 14.07 -11.77 -0.87
CA SER A 179 15.22 -11.51 0.01
C SER A 179 14.79 -10.91 1.36
N ASP A 180 14.38 -9.65 1.35
CA ASP A 180 14.04 -8.92 2.58
C ASP A 180 12.59 -8.50 2.60
N PRO A 181 11.93 -8.55 3.78
CA PRO A 181 10.57 -8.06 3.90
C PRO A 181 10.50 -6.56 3.61
N VAL A 182 9.55 -6.18 2.77
CA VAL A 182 9.31 -4.79 2.39
C VAL A 182 8.05 -4.28 3.05
N ARG A 183 8.18 -3.19 3.78
CA ARG A 183 7.07 -2.42 4.31
C ARG A 183 6.96 -1.10 3.57
N VAL A 184 5.75 -0.80 3.10
CA VAL A 184 5.45 0.44 2.41
C VAL A 184 4.48 1.26 3.24
N GLN A 185 4.83 2.50 3.52
CA GLN A 185 3.94 3.48 4.13
C GLN A 185 3.58 4.53 3.08
N VAL A 186 2.29 4.71 2.86
CA VAL A 186 1.73 5.69 1.92
C VAL A 186 1.01 6.76 2.73
N ARG A 187 1.62 7.93 2.86
CA ARG A 187 0.99 9.10 3.48
C ARG A 187 0.10 9.79 2.45
N ASN A 188 -1.19 9.92 2.77
CA ASN A 188 -2.15 10.64 1.96
C ASN A 188 -2.04 12.14 2.22
N LEU A 189 -1.77 12.92 1.19
CA LEU A 189 -1.64 14.39 1.26
C LEU A 189 -2.95 15.04 0.78
N LYS A 190 -3.92 15.14 1.67
CA LYS A 190 -5.27 15.67 1.38
C LYS A 190 -5.23 17.07 0.80
N ASP A 191 -4.39 17.91 1.35
CA ASP A 191 -4.23 19.31 0.95
C ASP A 191 -3.05 19.49 -0.03
N GLY A 192 -2.52 18.40 -0.52
CA GLY A 192 -1.45 18.37 -1.52
C GLY A 192 -0.06 18.51 -0.92
N PHE A 193 0.92 18.86 -1.77
CA PHE A 193 2.34 18.87 -1.37
C PHE A 193 2.69 19.94 -0.34
N LYS A 194 1.86 20.94 -0.12
CA LYS A 194 2.02 21.89 0.97
C LYS A 194 2.05 21.22 2.36
N GLU A 195 1.45 20.05 2.51
CA GLU A 195 1.54 19.28 3.75
C GLU A 195 2.96 18.76 4.07
N LEU A 196 3.90 18.89 3.15
CA LEU A 196 5.32 18.58 3.35
C LEU A 196 6.12 19.75 3.88
N GLU A 197 5.52 20.95 3.94
CA GLU A 197 6.13 22.11 4.55
C GLU A 197 6.23 21.91 6.07
N THR A 198 7.33 22.38 6.66
CA THR A 198 7.66 22.10 8.06
C THR A 198 6.58 22.57 9.03
N ASP A 199 5.92 23.68 8.72
CA ASP A 199 4.97 24.33 9.61
C ASP A 199 3.50 24.08 9.26
N TYR A 200 3.25 23.22 8.27
CA TYR A 200 1.89 23.01 7.76
C TYR A 200 0.87 22.58 8.83
N TYR A 201 1.26 21.68 9.72
CA TYR A 201 0.37 21.22 10.80
C TYR A 201 0.37 22.14 12.02
N GLY A 202 1.11 23.23 11.97
CA GLY A 202 1.34 24.12 13.10
C GLY A 202 2.27 23.51 14.16
N PRO A 203 2.46 24.19 15.28
CA PRO A 203 3.30 23.69 16.36
C PRO A 203 2.71 22.38 16.90
N ASN A 204 3.59 21.40 17.17
CA ASN A 204 3.18 20.18 17.85
C ASN A 204 2.74 20.51 19.28
N THR A 205 1.43 20.54 19.50
CA THR A 205 0.82 20.87 20.79
C THR A 205 0.76 19.66 21.75
N MET A 206 1.15 18.47 21.30
CA MET A 206 1.23 17.30 22.19
C MET A 206 2.38 17.47 23.20
N ALA A 207 2.11 17.11 24.44
CA ALA A 207 3.19 17.00 25.43
C ALA A 207 4.29 16.07 24.92
N PRO A 208 5.58 16.40 25.12
CA PRO A 208 6.72 15.67 24.55
C PRO A 208 6.65 14.15 24.79
N ASP A 209 6.15 13.73 25.96
CA ASP A 209 6.05 12.32 26.36
C ASP A 209 4.65 11.71 26.21
N ALA A 210 3.70 12.41 25.56
CA ALA A 210 2.30 11.95 25.47
C ALA A 210 2.19 10.55 24.86
N PHE A 211 2.92 10.28 23.78
CA PHE A 211 2.94 8.98 23.13
C PHE A 211 3.54 7.90 24.03
N LYS A 212 4.69 8.15 24.62
CA LYS A 212 5.38 7.24 25.55
C LYS A 212 4.47 6.88 26.72
N ASN A 213 3.91 7.89 27.40
CA ASN A 213 3.07 7.70 28.57
C ASN A 213 1.80 6.90 28.23
N ALA A 214 1.16 7.19 27.10
CA ALA A 214 0.00 6.41 26.64
C ALA A 214 0.38 4.98 26.27
N TYR A 215 1.52 4.78 25.63
CA TYR A 215 2.01 3.46 25.28
C TYR A 215 2.32 2.60 26.52
N ILE A 216 3.05 3.18 27.49
CA ILE A 216 3.38 2.48 28.76
C ILE A 216 2.11 2.15 29.54
N LYS A 217 1.14 3.07 29.56
CA LYS A 217 -0.15 2.84 30.22
C LYS A 217 -0.90 1.64 29.65
N ASP A 218 -0.88 1.45 28.33
CA ASP A 218 -1.65 0.41 27.65
C ASP A 218 -0.89 -0.93 27.55
N TYR A 219 0.44 -0.91 27.47
CA TYR A 219 1.27 -2.09 27.17
C TYR A 219 2.37 -2.38 28.19
N GLY A 220 2.66 -1.47 29.12
CA GLY A 220 3.69 -1.61 30.15
C GLY A 220 5.07 -1.09 29.74
N GLN A 221 5.94 -0.89 30.74
CA GLN A 221 7.30 -0.39 30.57
C GLN A 221 8.16 -1.35 29.74
N ASP A 222 8.10 -2.66 30.01
CA ASP A 222 8.89 -3.67 29.27
C ASP A 222 8.57 -3.66 27.77
N ALA A 223 7.28 -3.46 27.43
CA ALA A 223 6.87 -3.34 26.03
C ALA A 223 7.39 -2.05 25.37
N TRP A 224 7.47 -0.95 26.12
CA TRP A 224 8.09 0.27 25.65
C TRP A 224 9.58 0.08 25.37
N ASP A 225 10.31 -0.54 26.28
CA ASP A 225 11.75 -0.79 26.15
C ASP A 225 12.06 -1.73 24.96
N ALA A 226 11.22 -2.75 24.76
CA ALA A 226 11.28 -3.62 23.59
C ALA A 226 11.01 -2.86 22.30
N ARG A 227 10.00 -1.97 22.29
CA ARG A 227 9.70 -1.09 21.15
C ARG A 227 10.89 -0.22 20.76
N GLN A 228 11.54 0.42 21.74
CA GLN A 228 12.72 1.27 21.50
C GLN A 228 13.83 0.48 20.79
N LYS A 229 14.11 -0.74 21.25
CA LYS A 229 15.11 -1.63 20.62
C LYS A 229 14.78 -1.99 19.17
N ILE A 230 13.49 -2.09 18.83
CA ILE A 230 13.04 -2.48 17.49
C ILE A 230 12.92 -1.27 16.56
N MET A 231 12.24 -0.21 17.00
CA MET A 231 11.82 0.89 16.13
C MET A 231 12.92 1.96 15.95
N ASP A 232 13.76 2.17 16.97
CA ASP A 232 14.80 3.19 16.95
C ASP A 232 16.16 2.63 16.53
N ASN A 233 16.28 1.31 16.38
CA ASN A 233 17.51 0.67 15.95
C ASN A 233 17.61 0.64 14.42
N ASN A 234 18.37 1.58 13.85
CA ASN A 234 18.63 1.63 12.41
C ASN A 234 19.28 0.35 11.86
N ALA A 235 19.95 -0.46 12.70
CA ALA A 235 20.50 -1.74 12.28
C ALA A 235 19.43 -2.79 11.89
N ASN A 236 18.16 -2.56 12.23
CA ASN A 236 17.03 -3.39 11.83
C ASN A 236 16.51 -3.06 10.43
N VAL A 237 16.97 -1.98 9.84
CA VAL A 237 16.60 -1.50 8.50
C VAL A 237 17.76 -1.68 7.55
N GLU A 238 17.57 -2.45 6.47
CA GLU A 238 18.58 -2.61 5.41
C GLU A 238 18.65 -1.39 4.52
N SER A 239 17.49 -0.88 4.10
CA SER A 239 17.41 0.35 3.33
C SER A 239 16.08 1.05 3.51
N ARG A 240 16.08 2.35 3.23
CA ARG A 240 14.86 3.16 3.19
C ARG A 240 14.91 4.11 2.00
N GLU A 241 13.82 4.12 1.25
CA GLU A 241 13.62 5.02 0.12
C GLU A 241 12.34 5.82 0.32
N ALA A 242 12.31 7.05 -0.18
CA ALA A 242 11.10 7.86 -0.19
C ALA A 242 10.92 8.54 -1.54
N TYR A 243 9.67 8.66 -1.98
CA TYR A 243 9.30 9.36 -3.20
C TYR A 243 7.91 9.98 -3.10
N ILE A 244 7.68 10.97 -3.93
CA ILE A 244 6.40 11.65 -4.05
C ILE A 244 5.71 11.16 -5.32
N MET A 245 4.42 10.84 -5.23
CA MET A 245 3.62 10.47 -6.38
C MET A 245 2.28 11.19 -6.43
N ARG A 246 1.68 11.25 -7.62
CA ARG A 246 0.33 11.77 -7.84
C ARG A 246 -0.53 10.76 -8.60
N LEU A 247 -1.81 10.72 -8.28
CA LEU A 247 -2.81 9.96 -9.03
C LEU A 247 -3.03 10.60 -10.40
N ARG A 248 -2.94 9.80 -11.45
CA ARG A 248 -3.26 10.16 -12.82
C ARG A 248 -4.67 9.66 -13.15
N LYS A 249 -5.68 10.46 -12.80
CA LYS A 249 -7.10 10.13 -13.04
C LYS A 249 -7.39 9.87 -14.51
N ASP A 250 -6.68 10.56 -15.40
CA ASP A 250 -6.79 10.41 -16.85
C ASP A 250 -6.20 9.10 -17.38
N LEU A 251 -5.41 8.40 -16.57
CA LEU A 251 -4.79 7.09 -16.87
C LEU A 251 -5.35 5.97 -15.99
N SER A 252 -6.34 6.25 -15.15
CA SER A 252 -6.94 5.30 -14.21
C SER A 252 -8.34 4.87 -14.69
N SER A 253 -8.79 3.69 -14.25
CA SER A 253 -10.16 3.21 -14.51
C SER A 253 -11.19 4.16 -13.88
N LYS A 254 -12.33 4.29 -14.54
CA LYS A 254 -13.46 5.10 -14.06
C LYS A 254 -14.31 4.33 -13.05
#